data_effaf885874acd5d6b936171d5e72bdd
#
_entry.id   effaf885874acd5d6b936171d5e72bdd
#
_cell.length_a   1.000
_cell.length_b   1.000
_cell.length_c   1.000
_cell.angle_alpha   90.00
_cell.angle_beta   90.00
_cell.angle_gamma   90.00
#
_symmetry.space_group_name_H-M   'P 1'
#
loop_
_entity.id
_entity.type
_entity.pdbx_description
1 polymer ?
#
loop_
_entity_poly.entity_id
_entity_poly.type
_entity_poly.pdbx_seq_one_letter_code
_entity_poly.pdbx_strand_id
1 'polypeptide(L)'
;MCKPVLAFGMAKDPDVDDAYKMASPEEVKALYRTWSHSYDVVFGDSQGYQLPRKVAAAFVGAGGTGQVLDVGAGTGLVGGILRGMNVKDIDGIDLSDDMLKVARMKGEYRGLYTGDVTQPLDLIDAPYMGVVSAGTFTLGHVGPDALRHMLGVAATGALFVISVNATHYVSAGFEAAIAGLDDQISDMTIRDVRIYDDRADEKHRSDKAKLLVFRKA
;
A
#
# COMPACT_ATOMS: atom_id res chain seq x y z
N MET A 1 28.28 35.44 -29.53
CA MET A 1 27.49 34.31 -30.05
C MET A 1 27.28 33.35 -28.89
N CYS A 2 26.10 33.37 -28.30
CA CYS A 2 25.73 32.47 -27.17
C CYS A 2 25.21 31.17 -27.79
N LYS A 3 25.83 30.02 -27.43
CA LYS A 3 25.35 28.71 -27.89
C LYS A 3 24.10 28.36 -27.05
N PRO A 4 23.04 27.81 -27.68
CA PRO A 4 21.88 27.36 -26.93
C PRO A 4 22.27 26.15 -26.06
N VAL A 5 21.86 26.18 -24.78
CA VAL A 5 21.91 25.05 -23.87
C VAL A 5 20.95 23.99 -24.42
N LEU A 6 21.47 22.82 -24.75
CA LEU A 6 20.69 21.66 -25.16
C LEU A 6 19.73 21.33 -23.98
N ALA A 7 18.44 21.43 -24.25
CA ALA A 7 17.41 20.92 -23.37
C ALA A 7 17.62 19.39 -23.27
N PHE A 8 18.05 18.91 -22.12
CA PHE A 8 17.95 17.50 -21.77
C PHE A 8 16.46 17.16 -21.85
N GLY A 9 16.09 16.26 -22.74
CA GLY A 9 14.74 15.70 -22.79
C GLY A 9 14.43 15.11 -21.43
N MET A 10 13.52 15.75 -20.69
CA MET A 10 12.96 15.18 -19.46
C MET A 10 12.25 13.89 -19.87
N ALA A 11 12.70 12.74 -19.38
CA ALA A 11 11.93 11.51 -19.49
C ALA A 11 10.55 11.80 -18.88
N LYS A 12 9.49 11.38 -19.58
CA LYS A 12 8.12 11.52 -19.06
C LYS A 12 8.06 10.83 -17.69
N ASP A 13 7.55 11.51 -16.68
CA ASP A 13 7.28 10.86 -15.39
C ASP A 13 6.36 9.66 -15.62
N PRO A 14 6.59 8.53 -14.93
CA PRO A 14 5.71 7.37 -15.00
C PRO A 14 4.26 7.74 -14.67
N ASP A 15 3.31 7.00 -15.25
CA ASP A 15 1.88 7.20 -15.02
C ASP A 15 1.20 5.93 -14.48
N VAL A 16 -0.12 6.00 -14.25
CA VAL A 16 -0.93 4.88 -13.72
C VAL A 16 -0.84 3.65 -14.61
N ASP A 17 -0.82 3.85 -15.94
CA ASP A 17 -0.70 2.75 -16.90
C ASP A 17 0.65 2.02 -16.78
N ASP A 18 1.71 2.75 -16.44
CA ASP A 18 3.03 2.16 -16.25
C ASP A 18 3.06 1.30 -14.98
N ALA A 19 2.38 1.72 -13.90
CA ALA A 19 2.24 0.90 -12.68
C ALA A 19 1.48 -0.41 -12.94
N TYR A 20 0.44 -0.40 -13.77
CA TYR A 20 -0.36 -1.59 -14.07
C TYR A 20 0.32 -2.57 -15.05
N LYS A 21 1.40 -2.19 -15.71
CA LYS A 21 2.15 -3.05 -16.66
C LYS A 21 3.24 -3.88 -16.02
N MET A 22 3.60 -3.60 -14.76
CA MET A 22 4.69 -4.29 -14.08
C MET A 22 4.37 -5.78 -13.86
N ALA A 23 5.30 -6.65 -14.21
CA ALA A 23 5.16 -8.09 -14.15
C ALA A 23 6.16 -8.77 -13.18
N SER A 24 7.12 -8.02 -12.64
CA SER A 24 8.14 -8.55 -11.73
C SER A 24 8.51 -7.57 -10.62
N PRO A 25 9.00 -8.06 -9.45
CA PRO A 25 9.51 -7.22 -8.36
C PRO A 25 10.65 -6.28 -8.80
N GLU A 26 11.49 -6.70 -9.74
CA GLU A 26 12.60 -5.90 -10.27
C GLU A 26 12.09 -4.71 -11.09
N GLU A 27 11.06 -4.92 -11.92
CA GLU A 27 10.42 -3.87 -12.69
C GLU A 27 9.73 -2.87 -11.77
N VAL A 28 9.05 -3.35 -10.74
CA VAL A 28 8.44 -2.52 -9.68
C VAL A 28 9.49 -1.63 -9.01
N LYS A 29 10.63 -2.20 -8.58
CA LYS A 29 11.74 -1.43 -8.00
C LYS A 29 12.29 -0.38 -8.96
N ALA A 30 12.47 -0.73 -10.22
CA ALA A 30 13.02 0.19 -11.24
C ALA A 30 12.06 1.38 -11.49
N LEU A 31 10.76 1.12 -11.60
CA LEU A 31 9.73 2.14 -11.76
C LEU A 31 9.72 3.09 -10.57
N TYR A 32 9.59 2.56 -9.36
CA TYR A 32 9.49 3.35 -8.14
C TYR A 32 10.77 4.13 -7.80
N ARG A 33 11.96 3.67 -8.23
CA ARG A 33 13.18 4.47 -8.12
C ARG A 33 13.07 5.80 -8.87
N THR A 34 12.51 5.79 -10.08
CA THR A 34 12.31 6.99 -10.89
C THR A 34 11.18 7.84 -10.34
N TRP A 35 10.18 7.20 -9.75
CA TRP A 35 8.92 7.82 -9.36
C TRP A 35 8.89 8.39 -7.93
N SER A 36 9.80 7.96 -7.07
CA SER A 36 9.76 8.27 -5.63
C SER A 36 9.65 9.77 -5.30
N HIS A 37 10.23 10.65 -6.11
CA HIS A 37 10.22 12.09 -5.88
C HIS A 37 8.93 12.80 -6.32
N SER A 38 8.21 12.26 -7.31
CA SER A 38 6.98 12.86 -7.87
C SER A 38 5.71 12.08 -7.51
N TYR A 39 5.84 10.91 -6.89
CA TYR A 39 4.73 9.99 -6.61
C TYR A 39 3.57 10.65 -5.88
N ASP A 40 3.84 11.40 -4.81
CA ASP A 40 2.79 12.04 -4.01
C ASP A 40 2.02 13.10 -4.81
N VAL A 41 2.71 13.85 -5.67
CA VAL A 41 2.10 14.89 -6.51
C VAL A 41 1.30 14.26 -7.65
N VAL A 42 1.89 13.26 -8.32
CA VAL A 42 1.27 12.60 -9.48
C VAL A 42 0.08 11.74 -9.06
N PHE A 43 0.23 10.88 -8.05
CA PHE A 43 -0.84 10.00 -7.58
C PHE A 43 -1.76 10.64 -6.54
N GLY A 44 -1.18 11.33 -5.55
CA GLY A 44 -1.95 11.90 -4.45
C GLY A 44 -2.84 13.05 -4.90
N ASP A 45 -2.24 14.06 -5.53
CA ASP A 45 -2.92 15.32 -5.82
C ASP A 45 -3.56 15.35 -7.21
N SER A 46 -2.88 14.90 -8.27
CA SER A 46 -3.38 15.04 -9.64
C SER A 46 -4.44 13.99 -10.00
N GLN A 47 -4.25 12.74 -9.59
CA GLN A 47 -5.18 11.65 -9.89
C GLN A 47 -6.25 11.42 -8.81
N GLY A 48 -6.18 12.13 -7.70
CA GLY A 48 -7.16 12.00 -6.62
C GLY A 48 -7.19 10.60 -5.99
N TYR A 49 -6.02 10.03 -5.71
CA TYR A 49 -5.87 8.69 -5.14
C TYR A 49 -6.45 8.60 -3.72
N GLN A 50 -7.44 7.74 -3.52
CA GLN A 50 -8.25 7.69 -2.30
C GLN A 50 -7.92 6.53 -1.36
N LEU A 51 -7.21 5.49 -1.82
CA LEU A 51 -7.02 4.28 -1.01
C LEU A 51 -6.29 4.55 0.32
N PRO A 52 -5.22 5.36 0.41
CA PRO A 52 -4.57 5.63 1.69
C PRO A 52 -5.54 6.21 2.73
N ARG A 53 -6.38 7.16 2.32
CA ARG A 53 -7.39 7.78 3.20
C ARG A 53 -8.48 6.79 3.60
N LYS A 54 -8.95 5.95 2.66
CA LYS A 54 -10.00 4.96 2.93
C LYS A 54 -9.52 3.85 3.86
N VAL A 55 -8.29 3.39 3.68
CA VAL A 55 -7.63 2.39 4.56
C VAL A 55 -7.46 2.96 5.97
N ALA A 56 -6.87 4.14 6.10
CA ALA A 56 -6.66 4.78 7.39
C ALA A 56 -7.99 5.06 8.13
N ALA A 57 -9.00 5.60 7.42
CA ALA A 57 -10.32 5.87 8.00
C ALA A 57 -11.04 4.58 8.43
N ALA A 58 -10.93 3.50 7.66
CA ALA A 58 -11.51 2.21 8.02
C ALA A 58 -10.80 1.60 9.23
N PHE A 59 -9.47 1.72 9.33
CA PHE A 59 -8.69 1.25 10.46
C PHE A 59 -9.13 1.97 11.76
N VAL A 60 -9.14 3.28 11.76
CA VAL A 60 -9.56 4.05 12.94
C VAL A 60 -11.05 3.82 13.25
N GLY A 61 -11.91 3.80 12.22
CA GLY A 61 -13.36 3.57 12.38
C GLY A 61 -13.72 2.18 12.92
N ALA A 62 -12.88 1.16 12.68
CA ALA A 62 -13.04 -0.19 13.25
C ALA A 62 -12.36 -0.35 14.63
N GLY A 63 -11.92 0.76 15.25
CA GLY A 63 -11.30 0.75 16.58
C GLY A 63 -9.85 0.26 16.56
N GLY A 64 -9.13 0.44 15.46
CA GLY A 64 -7.72 0.11 15.36
C GLY A 64 -6.87 0.95 16.31
N THR A 65 -6.03 0.30 17.09
CA THR A 65 -5.15 0.90 18.11
C THR A 65 -3.84 0.13 18.22
N GLY A 66 -2.91 0.65 19.04
CA GLY A 66 -1.63 0.01 19.32
C GLY A 66 -0.62 0.21 18.19
N GLN A 67 0.34 -0.69 18.14
CA GLN A 67 1.41 -0.66 17.15
C GLN A 67 0.91 -1.16 15.79
N VAL A 68 1.12 -0.38 14.74
CA VAL A 68 0.60 -0.63 13.39
C VAL A 68 1.73 -0.87 12.41
N LEU A 69 1.59 -1.88 11.56
CA LEU A 69 2.45 -2.11 10.42
C LEU A 69 1.75 -1.63 9.13
N ASP A 70 2.38 -0.72 8.42
CA ASP A 70 1.97 -0.28 7.07
C ASP A 70 2.74 -1.11 6.03
N VAL A 71 2.04 -1.99 5.34
CA VAL A 71 2.60 -2.94 4.36
C VAL A 71 2.52 -2.34 2.96
N GLY A 72 3.68 -2.20 2.31
CA GLY A 72 3.81 -1.42 1.08
C GLY A 72 3.71 0.07 1.37
N ALA A 73 4.47 0.53 2.38
CA ALA A 73 4.41 1.90 2.89
C ALA A 73 4.73 2.97 1.84
N GLY A 74 5.52 2.62 0.81
CA GLY A 74 5.90 3.52 -0.26
C GLY A 74 6.53 4.81 0.26
N THR A 75 6.04 5.94 -0.21
CA THR A 75 6.44 7.28 0.25
C THR A 75 5.81 7.70 1.59
N GLY A 76 4.98 6.85 2.19
CA GLY A 76 4.40 7.10 3.52
C GLY A 76 3.06 7.80 3.54
N LEU A 77 2.24 7.70 2.50
CA LEU A 77 0.92 8.34 2.46
C LEU A 77 -0.03 7.84 3.55
N VAL A 78 -0.09 6.52 3.80
CA VAL A 78 -0.94 5.93 4.85
C VAL A 78 -0.46 6.35 6.23
N GLY A 79 0.85 6.26 6.48
CA GLY A 79 1.46 6.66 7.75
C GLY A 79 1.15 8.11 8.11
N GLY A 80 1.32 9.06 7.17
CA GLY A 80 1.00 10.47 7.39
C GLY A 80 -0.47 10.71 7.74
N ILE A 81 -1.39 10.00 7.06
CA ILE A 81 -2.83 10.11 7.36
C ILE A 81 -3.15 9.53 8.74
N LEU A 82 -2.62 8.36 9.09
CA LEU A 82 -2.80 7.73 10.39
C LEU A 82 -2.25 8.60 11.53
N ARG A 83 -1.08 9.24 11.34
CA ARG A 83 -0.52 10.23 12.29
C ARG A 83 -1.48 11.40 12.50
N GLY A 84 -2.04 11.94 11.42
CA GLY A 84 -3.07 12.97 11.50
C GLY A 84 -4.36 12.53 12.21
N MET A 85 -4.64 11.22 12.26
CA MET A 85 -5.72 10.60 13.02
C MET A 85 -5.31 10.13 14.42
N ASN A 86 -4.16 10.60 14.93
CA ASN A 86 -3.62 10.30 16.26
C ASN A 86 -3.15 8.86 16.50
N VAL A 87 -2.90 8.08 15.45
CA VAL A 87 -2.17 6.81 15.54
C VAL A 87 -0.67 7.13 15.56
N LYS A 88 0.06 6.73 16.62
CA LYS A 88 1.45 7.21 16.85
C LYS A 88 2.51 6.15 16.57
N ASP A 89 2.22 4.90 16.88
CA ASP A 89 3.20 3.81 16.80
C ASP A 89 3.04 3.08 15.47
N ILE A 90 3.64 3.65 14.41
CA ILE A 90 3.53 3.15 13.05
C ILE A 90 4.91 2.75 12.55
N ASP A 91 5.05 1.52 12.10
CA ASP A 91 6.18 1.05 11.32
C ASP A 91 5.74 0.84 9.86
N GLY A 92 6.68 0.92 8.94
CA GLY A 92 6.42 0.67 7.52
C GLY A 92 7.37 -0.35 6.93
N ILE A 93 6.89 -1.18 6.03
CA ILE A 93 7.70 -2.08 5.22
C ILE A 93 7.40 -1.86 3.73
N ASP A 94 8.45 -1.81 2.91
CA ASP A 94 8.33 -1.70 1.46
C ASP A 94 9.50 -2.42 0.77
N LEU A 95 9.26 -2.87 -0.47
CA LEU A 95 10.27 -3.48 -1.32
C LEU A 95 11.31 -2.47 -1.81
N SER A 96 10.93 -1.19 -1.93
CA SER A 96 11.72 -0.09 -2.50
C SER A 96 12.36 0.77 -1.40
N ASP A 97 13.67 0.62 -1.20
CA ASP A 97 14.43 1.51 -0.30
C ASP A 97 14.35 2.99 -0.73
N ASP A 98 14.25 3.27 -2.03
CA ASP A 98 14.14 4.64 -2.53
C ASP A 98 12.81 5.31 -2.14
N MET A 99 11.70 4.55 -2.14
CA MET A 99 10.42 5.00 -1.60
C MET A 99 10.51 5.23 -0.08
N LEU A 100 11.13 4.30 0.65
CA LEU A 100 11.31 4.43 2.10
C LEU A 100 12.21 5.62 2.48
N LYS A 101 13.17 6.03 1.64
CA LYS A 101 13.94 7.27 1.86
C LYS A 101 13.02 8.50 1.90
N VAL A 102 12.03 8.56 0.99
CA VAL A 102 11.03 9.65 0.99
C VAL A 102 10.15 9.58 2.24
N ALA A 103 9.66 8.39 2.61
CA ALA A 103 8.89 8.20 3.84
C ALA A 103 9.68 8.62 5.10
N ARG A 104 10.97 8.29 5.14
CA ARG A 104 11.86 8.65 6.27
C ARG A 104 12.02 10.16 6.42
N MET A 105 12.10 10.90 5.30
CA MET A 105 12.19 12.38 5.34
C MET A 105 10.91 13.02 5.91
N LYS A 106 9.75 12.38 5.80
CA LYS A 106 8.49 12.87 6.37
C LYS A 106 8.38 12.69 7.88
N GLY A 107 9.14 11.73 8.46
CA GLY A 107 9.19 11.52 9.91
C GLY A 107 7.92 10.95 10.53
N GLU A 108 7.07 10.27 9.76
CA GLU A 108 5.78 9.78 10.22
C GLU A 108 5.83 8.37 10.82
N TYR A 109 6.89 7.62 10.55
CA TYR A 109 7.09 6.25 11.02
C TYR A 109 8.10 6.19 12.16
N ARG A 110 7.89 5.25 13.08
CA ARG A 110 8.82 4.89 14.14
C ARG A 110 9.99 4.07 13.57
N GLY A 111 9.66 3.06 12.73
CA GLY A 111 10.59 2.18 12.03
C GLY A 111 10.22 2.04 10.55
N LEU A 112 11.24 1.89 9.68
CA LEU A 112 11.06 1.64 8.26
C LEU A 112 11.99 0.52 7.80
N TYR A 113 11.42 -0.55 7.26
CA TYR A 113 12.08 -1.79 6.90
C TYR A 113 12.00 -2.03 5.39
N THR A 114 13.13 -2.35 4.78
CA THR A 114 13.14 -2.84 3.39
C THR A 114 12.89 -4.34 3.41
N GLY A 115 11.83 -4.81 2.74
CA GLY A 115 11.48 -6.22 2.72
C GLY A 115 10.47 -6.58 1.65
N ASP A 116 10.49 -7.86 1.28
CA ASP A 116 9.54 -8.46 0.34
C ASP A 116 8.43 -9.16 1.10
N VAL A 117 7.22 -8.63 1.04
CA VAL A 117 6.04 -9.16 1.74
C VAL A 117 5.52 -10.48 1.15
N THR A 118 6.04 -10.90 -0.01
CA THR A 118 5.78 -12.22 -0.58
C THR A 118 6.61 -13.32 0.10
N GLN A 119 7.52 -12.94 1.00
CA GLN A 119 8.35 -13.83 1.81
C GLN A 119 7.96 -13.72 3.29
N PRO A 120 8.30 -14.71 4.13
CA PRO A 120 8.13 -14.60 5.57
C PRO A 120 8.79 -13.34 6.13
N LEU A 121 8.06 -12.60 6.96
CA LEU A 121 8.52 -11.35 7.55
C LEU A 121 9.20 -11.63 8.90
N ASP A 122 10.42 -11.14 9.06
CA ASP A 122 11.16 -11.16 10.33
C ASP A 122 11.35 -9.69 10.78
N LEU A 123 10.40 -9.20 11.57
CA LEU A 123 10.36 -7.82 12.04
C LEU A 123 10.63 -7.78 13.55
N ILE A 124 11.61 -6.97 13.96
CA ILE A 124 12.10 -6.87 15.34
C ILE A 124 10.97 -6.46 16.31
N ASP A 125 10.07 -5.59 15.85
CA ASP A 125 9.02 -4.99 16.67
C ASP A 125 7.69 -5.74 16.66
N ALA A 126 7.61 -6.92 16.00
CA ALA A 126 6.42 -7.78 16.08
C ALA A 126 6.17 -8.25 17.54
N PRO A 127 4.92 -8.60 17.89
CA PRO A 127 3.73 -8.62 17.07
C PRO A 127 2.97 -7.29 17.01
N TYR A 128 2.43 -6.95 15.85
CA TYR A 128 1.64 -5.75 15.61
C TYR A 128 0.17 -5.94 16.00
N MET A 129 -0.46 -4.89 16.55
CA MET A 129 -1.90 -4.85 16.86
C MET A 129 -2.77 -4.38 15.70
N GLY A 130 -2.16 -3.78 14.69
CA GLY A 130 -2.81 -3.36 13.46
C GLY A 130 -1.93 -3.62 12.25
N VAL A 131 -2.56 -3.98 11.12
CA VAL A 131 -1.88 -4.13 9.84
C VAL A 131 -2.71 -3.42 8.77
N VAL A 132 -2.09 -2.47 8.08
CA VAL A 132 -2.75 -1.70 7.01
C VAL A 132 -1.99 -1.85 5.71
N SER A 133 -2.69 -1.74 4.57
CA SER A 133 -2.03 -1.75 3.26
C SER A 133 -2.90 -1.04 2.23
N ALA A 134 -2.32 -0.08 1.50
CA ALA A 134 -2.99 0.65 0.44
C ALA A 134 -2.17 0.63 -0.85
N GLY A 135 -2.71 -0.01 -1.91
CA GLY A 135 -2.11 -0.03 -3.25
C GLY A 135 -1.04 -1.10 -3.48
N THR A 136 -0.71 -1.91 -2.49
CA THR A 136 0.28 -2.99 -2.60
C THR A 136 -0.27 -4.20 -3.38
N PHE A 137 -1.51 -4.55 -3.11
CA PHE A 137 -2.20 -5.69 -3.74
C PHE A 137 -2.86 -5.25 -5.06
N THR A 138 -2.05 -5.09 -6.09
CA THR A 138 -2.48 -4.68 -7.42
C THR A 138 -1.93 -5.62 -8.50
N LEU A 139 -2.41 -5.48 -9.74
CA LEU A 139 -2.06 -6.36 -10.85
C LEU A 139 -0.54 -6.50 -11.02
N GLY A 140 -0.07 -7.75 -11.12
CA GLY A 140 1.33 -8.08 -11.33
C GLY A 140 2.25 -7.93 -10.10
N HIS A 141 1.71 -7.52 -8.93
CA HIS A 141 2.54 -7.25 -7.74
C HIS A 141 2.42 -8.38 -6.69
N VAL A 142 1.61 -8.18 -5.65
CA VAL A 142 1.54 -9.06 -4.49
C VAL A 142 0.28 -9.91 -4.52
N GLY A 143 0.43 -11.23 -4.46
CA GLY A 143 -0.67 -12.19 -4.40
C GLY A 143 -1.19 -12.45 -2.99
N PRO A 144 -2.24 -13.29 -2.86
CA PRO A 144 -2.92 -13.54 -1.59
C PRO A 144 -2.06 -14.30 -0.56
N ASP A 145 -1.01 -15.01 -0.97
CA ASP A 145 -0.12 -15.73 -0.04
C ASP A 145 0.56 -14.79 0.97
N ALA A 146 0.77 -13.53 0.60
CA ALA A 146 1.30 -12.50 1.49
C ALA A 146 0.45 -12.30 2.75
N LEU A 147 -0.86 -12.59 2.71
CA LEU A 147 -1.74 -12.50 3.88
C LEU A 147 -1.24 -13.39 5.02
N ARG A 148 -0.72 -14.59 4.73
CA ARG A 148 -0.16 -15.49 5.74
C ARG A 148 1.10 -14.93 6.40
N HIS A 149 1.96 -14.30 5.63
CA HIS A 149 3.17 -13.64 6.15
C HIS A 149 2.81 -12.45 7.04
N MET A 150 1.81 -11.66 6.64
CA MET A 150 1.31 -10.55 7.45
C MET A 150 0.64 -11.04 8.75
N LEU A 151 -0.12 -12.14 8.70
CA LEU A 151 -0.66 -12.78 9.91
C LEU A 151 0.46 -13.25 10.84
N GLY A 152 1.58 -13.72 10.31
CA GLY A 152 2.73 -14.19 11.09
C GLY A 152 3.34 -13.12 12.01
N VAL A 153 3.28 -11.85 11.64
CA VAL A 153 3.84 -10.72 12.43
C VAL A 153 2.80 -9.96 13.25
N ALA A 154 1.55 -10.39 13.22
CA ALA A 154 0.45 -9.75 13.94
C ALA A 154 0.10 -10.50 15.23
N ALA A 155 -0.33 -9.77 16.25
CA ALA A 155 -0.87 -10.34 17.48
C ALA A 155 -2.27 -10.94 17.26
N THR A 156 -2.68 -11.87 18.12
CA THR A 156 -4.10 -12.28 18.21
C THR A 156 -4.98 -11.07 18.50
N GLY A 157 -6.10 -10.96 17.78
CA GLY A 157 -7.02 -9.82 17.81
C GLY A 157 -6.58 -8.61 16.98
N ALA A 158 -5.40 -8.65 16.36
CA ALA A 158 -4.91 -7.57 15.49
C ALA A 158 -5.89 -7.26 14.36
N LEU A 159 -6.14 -5.97 14.14
CA LEU A 159 -7.02 -5.48 13.08
C LEU A 159 -6.26 -5.32 11.76
N PHE A 160 -6.79 -5.93 10.72
CA PHE A 160 -6.29 -5.81 9.35
C PHE A 160 -7.21 -4.93 8.52
N VAL A 161 -6.65 -3.97 7.79
CA VAL A 161 -7.37 -3.19 6.77
C VAL A 161 -6.51 -3.11 5.50
N ILE A 162 -6.94 -3.84 4.48
CA ILE A 162 -6.15 -4.05 3.26
C ILE A 162 -6.99 -3.69 2.04
N SER A 163 -6.44 -2.90 1.13
CA SER A 163 -7.05 -2.68 -0.18
C SER A 163 -6.44 -3.62 -1.23
N VAL A 164 -7.29 -4.29 -1.99
CA VAL A 164 -6.91 -5.14 -3.12
C VAL A 164 -7.60 -4.63 -4.38
N ASN A 165 -6.86 -4.37 -5.46
CA ASN A 165 -7.46 -4.00 -6.75
C ASN A 165 -8.54 -5.02 -7.12
N ALA A 166 -9.74 -4.57 -7.54
CA ALA A 166 -10.89 -5.46 -7.74
C ALA A 166 -10.67 -6.51 -8.83
N THR A 167 -9.95 -6.16 -9.90
CA THR A 167 -9.58 -7.10 -10.97
C THR A 167 -8.57 -8.12 -10.45
N HIS A 168 -7.55 -7.65 -9.70
CA HIS A 168 -6.55 -8.50 -9.09
C HIS A 168 -7.14 -9.46 -8.04
N TYR A 169 -8.12 -9.00 -7.26
CA TYR A 169 -8.83 -9.82 -6.28
C TYR A 169 -9.41 -11.09 -6.92
N VAL A 170 -10.03 -10.93 -8.09
CA VAL A 170 -10.61 -12.06 -8.84
C VAL A 170 -9.53 -12.89 -9.53
N SER A 171 -8.62 -12.25 -10.28
CA SER A 171 -7.64 -12.95 -11.11
C SER A 171 -6.59 -13.72 -10.31
N ALA A 172 -6.22 -13.23 -9.11
CA ALA A 172 -5.24 -13.89 -8.24
C ALA A 172 -5.86 -14.85 -7.20
N GLY A 173 -7.21 -15.01 -7.20
CA GLY A 173 -7.87 -16.00 -6.35
C GLY A 173 -7.94 -15.63 -4.86
N PHE A 174 -8.03 -14.35 -4.52
CA PHE A 174 -8.12 -13.89 -3.12
C PHE A 174 -9.29 -14.51 -2.36
N GLU A 175 -10.44 -14.72 -3.01
CA GLU A 175 -11.62 -15.32 -2.37
C GLU A 175 -11.31 -16.71 -1.80
N ALA A 176 -10.71 -17.58 -2.62
CA ALA A 176 -10.32 -18.93 -2.21
C ALA A 176 -9.21 -18.91 -1.13
N ALA A 177 -8.24 -18.01 -1.27
CA ALA A 177 -7.16 -17.86 -0.29
C ALA A 177 -7.69 -17.39 1.08
N ILE A 178 -8.62 -16.44 1.11
CA ILE A 178 -9.27 -15.95 2.32
C ILE A 178 -10.10 -17.07 2.97
N ALA A 179 -10.88 -17.82 2.19
CA ALA A 179 -11.61 -18.99 2.70
C ALA A 179 -10.68 -20.04 3.35
N GLY A 180 -9.45 -20.18 2.84
CA GLY A 180 -8.42 -21.05 3.43
C GLY A 180 -7.76 -20.49 4.70
N LEU A 181 -8.22 -19.35 5.24
CA LEU A 181 -7.76 -18.74 6.49
C LEU A 181 -8.83 -18.74 7.58
N ASP A 182 -9.97 -19.43 7.39
CA ASP A 182 -11.16 -19.37 8.26
C ASP A 182 -10.86 -19.61 9.76
N ASP A 183 -9.86 -20.43 10.09
CA ASP A 183 -9.40 -20.70 11.44
C ASP A 183 -8.42 -19.65 12.00
N GLN A 184 -7.91 -18.76 11.15
CA GLN A 184 -6.90 -17.76 11.50
C GLN A 184 -7.42 -16.32 11.52
N ILE A 185 -8.64 -16.10 11.00
CA ILE A 185 -9.24 -14.77 10.92
C ILE A 185 -10.69 -14.76 11.37
N SER A 186 -11.16 -13.63 11.87
CA SER A 186 -12.54 -13.40 12.31
C SER A 186 -13.05 -12.03 11.83
N ASP A 187 -14.35 -11.80 11.97
CA ASP A 187 -15.02 -10.51 11.69
C ASP A 187 -14.78 -9.97 10.27
N MET A 188 -14.61 -10.86 9.28
CA MET A 188 -14.33 -10.49 7.92
C MET A 188 -15.46 -9.68 7.29
N THR A 189 -15.11 -8.50 6.79
CA THR A 189 -15.97 -7.71 5.91
C THR A 189 -15.22 -7.30 4.63
N ILE A 190 -15.91 -7.34 3.49
CA ILE A 190 -15.36 -6.97 2.19
C ILE A 190 -16.32 -5.98 1.55
N ARG A 191 -15.81 -4.83 1.12
CA ARG A 191 -16.62 -3.82 0.43
C ARG A 191 -15.89 -3.21 -0.76
N ASP A 192 -16.63 -2.84 -1.79
CA ASP A 192 -16.07 -2.11 -2.94
C ASP A 192 -15.85 -0.64 -2.57
N VAL A 193 -14.70 -0.12 -2.96
CA VAL A 193 -14.35 1.30 -2.85
C VAL A 193 -13.74 1.81 -4.15
N ARG A 194 -13.97 3.06 -4.53
CA ARG A 194 -13.28 3.70 -5.66
C ARG A 194 -11.81 3.92 -5.30
N ILE A 195 -10.91 3.65 -6.24
CA ILE A 195 -9.46 3.89 -6.08
C ILE A 195 -9.17 5.38 -6.19
N TYR A 196 -9.82 6.05 -7.14
CA TYR A 196 -9.63 7.47 -7.47
C TYR A 196 -10.92 8.27 -7.26
N ASP A 197 -10.82 9.58 -7.16
CA ASP A 197 -11.98 10.49 -7.21
C ASP A 197 -12.22 11.02 -8.64
N ASP A 198 -13.02 12.07 -8.78
CA ASP A 198 -13.45 12.59 -10.07
C ASP A 198 -12.35 13.36 -10.82
N ARG A 199 -11.18 13.57 -10.21
CA ARG A 199 -9.99 14.17 -10.84
C ARG A 199 -9.24 13.19 -11.73
N ALA A 200 -9.44 11.89 -11.54
CA ALA A 200 -8.78 10.87 -12.35
C ALA A 200 -9.21 10.93 -13.81
N ASP A 201 -8.31 10.50 -14.68
CA ASP A 201 -8.60 10.30 -16.09
C ASP A 201 -9.82 9.39 -16.28
N GLU A 202 -10.58 9.63 -17.36
CA GLU A 202 -11.82 8.88 -17.65
C GLU A 202 -11.61 7.36 -17.61
N LYS A 203 -10.46 6.89 -18.06
CA LYS A 203 -10.06 5.48 -18.10
C LYS A 203 -9.99 4.85 -16.70
N HIS A 204 -9.49 5.59 -15.70
CA HIS A 204 -9.23 5.08 -14.33
C HIS A 204 -10.26 5.50 -13.29
N ARG A 205 -11.15 6.45 -13.63
CA ARG A 205 -12.16 7.00 -12.72
C ARG A 205 -13.10 5.94 -12.12
N SER A 206 -13.37 4.87 -12.87
CA SER A 206 -14.24 3.77 -12.43
C SER A 206 -13.51 2.65 -11.71
N ASP A 207 -12.17 2.71 -11.58
CA ASP A 207 -11.38 1.66 -10.97
C ASP A 207 -11.75 1.50 -9.49
N LYS A 208 -11.91 0.22 -9.09
CA LYS A 208 -12.31 -0.17 -7.73
C LYS A 208 -11.28 -1.07 -7.08
N ALA A 209 -11.30 -1.01 -5.75
CA ALA A 209 -10.62 -1.98 -4.90
C ALA A 209 -11.63 -2.64 -3.96
N LYS A 210 -11.33 -3.87 -3.57
CA LYS A 210 -11.93 -4.55 -2.42
C LYS A 210 -11.21 -4.04 -1.17
N LEU A 211 -11.94 -3.47 -0.24
CA LEU A 211 -11.43 -3.12 1.08
C LEU A 211 -11.79 -4.25 2.04
N LEU A 212 -10.78 -4.99 2.47
CA LEU A 212 -10.87 -6.10 3.40
C LEU A 212 -10.64 -5.56 4.82
N VAL A 213 -11.54 -5.89 5.73
CA VAL A 213 -11.41 -5.57 7.15
C VAL A 213 -11.68 -6.85 7.94
N PHE A 214 -10.73 -7.29 8.76
CA PHE A 214 -10.84 -8.51 9.55
C PHE A 214 -9.91 -8.47 10.76
N ARG A 215 -10.06 -9.44 11.68
CA ARG A 215 -9.14 -9.61 12.79
C ARG A 215 -8.41 -10.95 12.68
N LYS A 216 -7.17 -10.99 13.19
CA LYS A 216 -6.49 -12.26 13.45
C LYS A 216 -7.18 -12.97 14.60
N ALA A 217 -7.52 -14.26 14.44
CA ALA A 217 -8.13 -15.09 15.47
C ALA A 217 -7.13 -15.46 16.58
#